data_69fdeceb997c9346f23a75ee459ae34d
#
_entry.id   69fdeceb997c9346f23a75ee459ae34d
#
_cell.length_a   1.000
_cell.length_b   1.000
_cell.length_c   1.000
_cell.angle_alpha   90.00
_cell.angle_beta   90.00
_cell.angle_gamma   90.00
#
_symmetry.space_group_name_H-M   'P 1'
#
loop_
_entity.id
_entity.type
_entity.pdbx_description
1 polymer ?
#
loop_
_entity_poly.entity_id
_entity_poly.type
_entity_poly.pdbx_seq_one_letter_code
_entity_poly.pdbx_strand_id
1 'polypeptide(L)'
;VQPEQDYCGNFGFQWQQWRTLQIDRLSGHSLSEQRMLSDSRWPRDWFSGKLILDAGCGAGRFADVAATLGARVVAVDISTAIDACRETTFVHDSDPNAGRVFGIQASLFDLPLRNGVFDAVYCMGVIQHTPDPTALMGRLPAFLKPGGRLIYNFYEEGLWRRLQLVKYALRLFTPHFSIDHNLSLSRFLVGVFFPLTKWLAKIPKVRILNHFIPIAAVHEPTLTPQQQRAWTLLDTFDWYGARYEKRQHHQYVANILTEAGLENVESVPGICRGTRPASGGNTSSV
;
A
#
# COMPACT_ATOMS: atom_id res chain seq x y z
N VAL A 1 -24.23 10.14 -2.10
CA VAL A 1 -23.00 9.31 -2.05
C VAL A 1 -22.40 9.38 -3.44
N GLN A 2 -21.22 9.94 -3.59
CA GLN A 2 -20.55 10.00 -4.88
C GLN A 2 -20.15 8.57 -5.30
N PRO A 3 -20.27 8.19 -6.59
CA PRO A 3 -19.93 6.84 -7.07
C PRO A 3 -18.50 6.39 -6.74
N GLU A 4 -17.60 7.36 -6.49
CA GLU A 4 -16.21 7.12 -6.10
C GLU A 4 -16.04 6.54 -4.69
N GLN A 5 -17.01 6.73 -3.78
CA GLN A 5 -16.91 6.22 -2.41
C GLN A 5 -17.36 4.76 -2.26
N ASP A 6 -18.02 4.20 -3.23
CA ASP A 6 -18.63 2.87 -3.15
C ASP A 6 -17.59 1.70 -3.21
N TYR A 7 -16.37 1.95 -3.71
CA TYR A 7 -15.34 0.90 -3.79
C TYR A 7 -14.40 0.83 -2.58
N CYS A 8 -14.44 1.80 -1.68
CA CYS A 8 -13.49 1.92 -0.56
C CYS A 8 -14.04 1.47 0.80
N GLY A 9 -15.32 1.09 0.89
CA GLY A 9 -15.95 0.68 2.15
C GLY A 9 -15.25 -0.52 2.82
N ASN A 10 -14.84 -1.51 2.03
CA ASN A 10 -14.08 -2.65 2.53
C ASN A 10 -12.73 -2.25 3.13
N PHE A 11 -12.03 -1.27 2.53
CA PHE A 11 -10.76 -0.76 3.06
C PHE A 11 -10.95 -0.01 4.37
N GLY A 12 -12.00 0.83 4.46
CA GLY A 12 -12.35 1.49 5.71
C GLY A 12 -12.55 0.50 6.85
N PHE A 13 -13.37 -0.54 6.63
CA PHE A 13 -13.58 -1.60 7.61
C PHE A 13 -12.29 -2.36 7.94
N GLN A 14 -11.54 -2.77 6.92
CA GLN A 14 -10.28 -3.53 7.06
C GLN A 14 -9.30 -2.81 7.97
N TRP A 15 -9.05 -1.54 7.73
CA TRP A 15 -8.07 -0.78 8.48
C TRP A 15 -8.55 -0.38 9.88
N GLN A 16 -9.84 -0.28 10.11
CA GLN A 16 -10.39 -0.17 11.47
C GLN A 16 -10.22 -1.48 12.25
N GLN A 17 -10.51 -2.63 11.61
CA GLN A 17 -10.47 -3.95 12.25
C GLN A 17 -9.04 -4.38 12.62
N TRP A 18 -8.05 -4.12 11.77
CA TRP A 18 -6.65 -4.56 11.96
C TRP A 18 -5.66 -3.39 12.05
N ARG A 19 -6.10 -2.25 12.56
CA ARG A 19 -5.35 -0.98 12.54
C ARG A 19 -3.94 -1.06 13.12
N THR A 20 -3.69 -1.87 14.14
CA THR A 20 -2.39 -1.97 14.80
C THR A 20 -1.47 -3.05 14.22
N LEU A 21 -2.04 -4.01 13.46
CA LEU A 21 -1.34 -5.23 13.08
C LEU A 21 -0.07 -4.99 12.25
N GLN A 22 -0.09 -3.98 11.41
CA GLN A 22 1.02 -3.64 10.51
C GLN A 22 1.82 -2.40 10.96
N ILE A 23 1.52 -1.84 12.12
CA ILE A 23 2.27 -0.72 12.70
C ILE A 23 3.41 -1.31 13.54
N ASP A 24 4.64 -1.14 13.08
CA ASP A 24 5.84 -1.76 13.67
C ASP A 24 5.96 -1.50 15.17
N ARG A 25 5.78 -0.26 15.59
CA ARG A 25 5.86 0.20 16.96
C ARG A 25 4.81 -0.46 17.87
N LEU A 26 3.60 -0.69 17.36
CA LEU A 26 2.47 -1.26 18.12
C LEU A 26 2.47 -2.80 18.10
N SER A 27 3.06 -3.40 17.08
CA SER A 27 3.06 -4.86 16.87
C SER A 27 4.38 -5.54 17.23
N GLY A 28 5.43 -4.75 17.56
CA GLY A 28 6.71 -5.27 18.00
C GLY A 28 7.56 -5.94 16.91
N HIS A 29 7.39 -5.52 15.66
CA HIS A 29 8.22 -5.95 14.54
C HIS A 29 8.78 -4.72 13.79
N SER A 30 9.59 -4.93 12.74
CA SER A 30 10.20 -3.89 11.90
C SER A 30 9.96 -4.09 10.41
N LEU A 31 8.94 -4.86 10.06
CA LEU A 31 8.67 -5.26 8.68
C LEU A 31 8.26 -4.09 7.79
N SER A 32 7.57 -3.11 8.35
CA SER A 32 7.13 -1.94 7.59
C SER A 32 8.28 -1.01 7.29
N GLU A 33 9.17 -0.78 8.26
CA GLU A 33 10.40 -0.01 8.08
C GLU A 33 11.32 -0.69 7.06
N GLN A 34 11.59 -1.99 7.26
CA GLN A 34 12.41 -2.78 6.33
C GLN A 34 11.87 -2.69 4.90
N ARG A 35 10.57 -2.85 4.74
CA ARG A 35 9.93 -2.75 3.43
C ARG A 35 10.06 -1.35 2.83
N MET A 36 9.76 -0.29 3.61
CA MET A 36 9.88 1.08 3.12
C MET A 36 11.30 1.40 2.65
N LEU A 37 12.31 1.06 3.44
CA LEU A 37 13.72 1.32 3.10
C LEU A 37 14.19 0.48 1.91
N SER A 38 13.83 -0.80 1.87
CA SER A 38 14.13 -1.70 0.74
C SER A 38 13.46 -1.25 -0.55
N ASP A 39 12.16 -0.97 -0.50
CA ASP A 39 11.39 -0.61 -1.68
C ASP A 39 11.76 0.78 -2.20
N SER A 40 11.95 1.78 -1.32
CA SER A 40 12.30 3.15 -1.71
C SER A 40 13.77 3.32 -2.06
N ARG A 41 14.67 2.55 -1.43
CA ARG A 41 16.13 2.76 -1.42
C ARG A 41 16.53 4.13 -0.88
N TRP A 42 15.64 4.76 -0.11
CA TRP A 42 16.00 6.02 0.56
C TRP A 42 16.79 5.72 1.83
N PRO A 43 17.90 6.41 2.08
CA PRO A 43 18.66 6.24 3.32
C PRO A 43 17.78 6.56 4.54
N ARG A 44 18.01 5.87 5.64
CA ARG A 44 17.22 6.03 6.88
C ARG A 44 17.26 7.47 7.40
N ASP A 45 18.40 8.12 7.35
CA ASP A 45 18.64 9.50 7.78
C ASP A 45 18.05 10.54 6.82
N TRP A 46 17.76 10.14 5.58
CA TRP A 46 17.17 11.03 4.58
C TRP A 46 15.79 11.56 4.99
N PHE A 47 15.02 10.80 5.76
CA PHE A 47 13.66 11.18 6.16
C PHE A 47 13.61 12.40 7.10
N SER A 48 14.68 12.64 7.84
CA SER A 48 14.73 13.71 8.85
C SER A 48 14.41 15.08 8.24
N GLY A 49 13.40 15.75 8.79
CA GLY A 49 12.95 17.08 8.35
C GLY A 49 12.21 17.13 7.02
N LYS A 50 12.00 16.00 6.32
CA LYS A 50 11.30 15.96 5.03
C LYS A 50 9.79 16.13 5.21
N LEU A 51 9.15 16.72 4.22
CA LEU A 51 7.69 16.76 4.07
C LEU A 51 7.28 15.73 3.02
N ILE A 52 6.50 14.75 3.43
CA ILE A 52 6.17 13.57 2.60
C ILE A 52 4.66 13.44 2.45
N LEU A 53 4.21 13.06 1.26
CA LEU A 53 2.83 12.66 0.98
C LEU A 53 2.71 11.14 0.99
N ASP A 54 1.89 10.60 1.91
CA ASP A 54 1.44 9.22 1.93
C ASP A 54 0.10 9.13 1.18
N ALA A 55 0.15 8.67 -0.05
CA ALA A 55 -1.02 8.60 -0.93
C ALA A 55 -1.72 7.23 -0.80
N GLY A 56 -2.78 7.19 -0.01
CA GLY A 56 -3.50 5.97 0.38
C GLY A 56 -2.90 5.35 1.64
N CYS A 57 -2.93 6.10 2.74
CA CYS A 57 -2.22 5.73 3.96
C CYS A 57 -2.80 4.52 4.71
N GLY A 58 -4.07 4.13 4.45
CA GLY A 58 -4.76 3.11 5.22
C GLY A 58 -4.72 3.42 6.72
N ALA A 59 -4.30 2.46 7.54
CA ALA A 59 -4.14 2.64 8.99
C ALA A 59 -2.85 3.38 9.38
N GLY A 60 -2.11 4.00 8.44
CA GLY A 60 -0.91 4.77 8.74
C GLY A 60 0.38 3.97 8.81
N ARG A 61 0.42 2.76 8.27
CA ARG A 61 1.57 1.85 8.30
C ARG A 61 2.88 2.52 7.94
N PHE A 62 2.95 3.17 6.79
CA PHE A 62 4.15 3.82 6.30
C PHE A 62 4.28 5.26 6.78
N ALA A 63 3.16 5.91 7.12
CA ALA A 63 3.17 7.22 7.77
C ALA A 63 3.86 7.16 9.14
N ASP A 64 3.57 6.11 9.96
CA ASP A 64 4.22 5.88 11.25
C ASP A 64 5.73 5.67 11.09
N VAL A 65 6.15 4.86 10.11
CA VAL A 65 7.58 4.65 9.80
C VAL A 65 8.26 5.96 9.42
N ALA A 66 7.71 6.70 8.46
CA ALA A 66 8.32 7.95 8.00
C ALA A 66 8.41 8.99 9.13
N ALA A 67 7.38 9.09 9.97
CA ALA A 67 7.37 9.97 11.13
C ALA A 67 8.40 9.54 12.19
N THR A 68 8.54 8.24 12.46
CA THR A 68 9.59 7.69 13.35
C THR A 68 10.99 8.03 12.84
N LEU A 69 11.18 8.07 11.54
CA LEU A 69 12.44 8.47 10.91
C LEU A 69 12.62 10.00 10.81
N GLY A 70 11.72 10.78 11.38
CA GLY A 70 11.87 12.23 11.51
C GLY A 70 11.16 13.06 10.43
N ALA A 71 10.36 12.45 9.54
CA ALA A 71 9.59 13.18 8.55
C ALA A 71 8.32 13.81 9.12
N ARG A 72 7.81 14.83 8.44
CA ARG A 72 6.42 15.30 8.55
C ARG A 72 5.63 14.68 7.42
N VAL A 73 4.51 14.04 7.73
CA VAL A 73 3.73 13.28 6.76
C VAL A 73 2.33 13.87 6.61
N VAL A 74 1.92 14.13 5.39
CA VAL A 74 0.52 14.36 5.04
C VAL A 74 -0.01 13.00 4.55
N ALA A 75 -0.83 12.36 5.37
CA ALA A 75 -1.41 11.06 5.11
C ALA A 75 -2.83 11.22 4.54
N VAL A 76 -3.07 10.65 3.37
CA VAL A 76 -4.36 10.79 2.68
C VAL A 76 -4.97 9.44 2.43
N ASP A 77 -6.24 9.27 2.75
CA ASP A 77 -7.06 8.13 2.36
C ASP A 77 -8.49 8.59 2.04
N ILE A 78 -9.15 7.93 1.10
CA ILE A 78 -10.53 8.25 0.73
C ILE A 78 -11.54 7.66 1.72
N SER A 79 -11.17 6.59 2.40
CA SER A 79 -12.03 5.82 3.31
C SER A 79 -11.94 6.30 4.76
N THR A 80 -12.75 5.71 5.63
CA THR A 80 -12.65 5.89 7.08
C THR A 80 -11.37 5.30 7.69
N ALA A 81 -10.50 4.67 6.89
CA ALA A 81 -9.16 4.25 7.32
C ALA A 81 -8.33 5.41 7.87
N ILE A 82 -8.63 6.65 7.43
CA ILE A 82 -7.96 7.85 7.95
C ILE A 82 -8.15 8.04 9.46
N ASP A 83 -9.26 7.59 10.01
CA ASP A 83 -9.50 7.65 11.47
C ASP A 83 -8.60 6.63 12.19
N ALA A 84 -8.45 5.42 11.62
CA ALA A 84 -7.47 4.44 12.10
C ALA A 84 -6.03 4.99 12.03
N CYS A 85 -5.67 5.66 10.94
CA CYS A 85 -4.36 6.32 10.80
C CYS A 85 -4.13 7.36 11.90
N ARG A 86 -5.11 8.19 12.20
CA ARG A 86 -5.03 9.17 13.29
C ARG A 86 -4.83 8.51 14.65
N GLU A 87 -5.56 7.42 14.93
CA GLU A 87 -5.43 6.69 16.19
C GLU A 87 -4.07 5.98 16.33
N THR A 88 -3.52 5.42 15.24
CA THR A 88 -2.28 4.65 15.29
C THR A 88 -1.04 5.54 15.31
N THR A 89 -1.09 6.70 14.67
CA THR A 89 0.04 7.64 14.56
C THR A 89 -0.02 8.74 15.62
N PHE A 90 -1.16 8.92 16.32
CA PHE A 90 -1.37 9.89 17.37
C PHE A 90 -1.39 9.19 18.73
N VAL A 91 -0.23 8.84 19.27
CA VAL A 91 -0.13 8.13 20.55
C VAL A 91 0.56 9.01 21.57
N HIS A 92 -0.22 9.67 22.44
CA HIS A 92 0.18 10.48 23.61
C HIS A 92 1.15 11.65 23.37
N ASP A 93 1.05 12.69 24.18
CA ASP A 93 1.90 13.89 24.18
C ASP A 93 3.41 13.59 24.35
N SER A 94 3.75 12.39 24.81
CA SER A 94 5.13 11.89 24.96
C SER A 94 5.65 11.12 23.74
N ASP A 95 4.83 10.86 22.72
CA ASP A 95 5.28 10.17 21.51
C ASP A 95 6.19 11.10 20.69
N PRO A 96 7.41 10.68 20.36
CA PRO A 96 8.32 11.46 19.51
C PRO A 96 7.74 11.78 18.13
N ASN A 97 6.68 11.08 17.70
CA ASN A 97 5.98 11.28 16.43
C ASN A 97 4.70 12.13 16.57
N ALA A 98 4.33 12.53 17.79
CA ALA A 98 3.16 13.38 18.02
C ALA A 98 3.22 14.66 17.18
N GLY A 99 2.16 14.94 16.45
CA GLY A 99 2.06 16.10 15.57
C GLY A 99 2.89 16.03 14.27
N ARG A 100 3.51 14.91 13.92
CA ARG A 100 4.25 14.73 12.66
C ARG A 100 3.41 14.12 11.53
N VAL A 101 2.28 13.49 11.83
CA VAL A 101 1.36 12.94 10.83
C VAL A 101 0.06 13.73 10.80
N PHE A 102 -0.32 14.21 9.61
CA PHE A 102 -1.53 14.98 9.36
C PHE A 102 -2.46 14.20 8.44
N GLY A 103 -3.55 13.67 8.99
CA GLY A 103 -4.52 12.87 8.25
C GLY A 103 -5.57 13.71 7.53
N ILE A 104 -5.77 13.46 6.24
CA ILE A 104 -6.77 14.11 5.38
C ILE A 104 -7.62 13.03 4.71
N GLN A 105 -8.94 13.09 4.85
CA GLN A 105 -9.85 12.26 4.09
C GLN A 105 -10.16 12.93 2.75
N ALA A 106 -9.60 12.39 1.65
CA ALA A 106 -9.78 12.92 0.31
C ALA A 106 -9.56 11.85 -0.77
N SER A 107 -10.13 12.07 -1.95
CA SER A 107 -9.81 11.28 -3.15
C SER A 107 -8.41 11.65 -3.66
N LEU A 108 -7.61 10.64 -4.01
CA LEU A 108 -6.30 10.86 -4.65
C LEU A 108 -6.43 11.45 -6.07
N PHE A 109 -7.62 11.37 -6.66
CA PHE A 109 -7.93 11.99 -7.94
C PHE A 109 -8.28 13.48 -7.83
N ASP A 110 -8.60 13.95 -6.61
CA ASP A 110 -8.91 15.36 -6.35
C ASP A 110 -8.35 15.79 -4.98
N LEU A 111 -7.03 15.89 -4.91
CA LEU A 111 -6.33 16.27 -3.68
C LEU A 111 -6.37 17.77 -3.47
N PRO A 112 -6.82 18.24 -2.29
CA PRO A 112 -6.84 19.67 -1.96
C PRO A 112 -5.45 20.14 -1.49
N LEU A 113 -4.41 19.78 -2.22
CA LEU A 113 -3.02 20.04 -1.89
C LEU A 113 -2.33 20.87 -2.98
N ARG A 114 -1.36 21.68 -2.60
CA ARG A 114 -0.56 22.42 -3.55
C ARG A 114 0.45 21.52 -4.26
N ASN A 115 0.62 21.72 -5.55
CA ASN A 115 1.68 21.09 -6.33
C ASN A 115 3.06 21.58 -5.91
N GLY A 116 4.07 20.76 -6.09
CA GLY A 116 5.47 21.14 -5.96
C GLY A 116 5.97 21.39 -4.53
N VAL A 117 5.33 20.81 -3.50
CA VAL A 117 5.68 21.10 -2.10
C VAL A 117 6.30 19.93 -1.33
N PHE A 118 6.19 18.70 -1.84
CA PHE A 118 6.64 17.52 -1.11
C PHE A 118 8.06 17.11 -1.50
N ASP A 119 8.86 16.75 -0.49
CA ASP A 119 10.19 16.15 -0.67
C ASP A 119 10.08 14.73 -1.23
N ALA A 120 9.00 14.03 -0.88
CA ALA A 120 8.66 12.75 -1.47
C ALA A 120 7.15 12.52 -1.53
N VAL A 121 6.78 11.63 -2.45
CA VAL A 121 5.46 11.01 -2.54
C VAL A 121 5.66 9.50 -2.56
N TYR A 122 4.93 8.76 -1.74
CA TYR A 122 4.82 7.33 -1.89
C TYR A 122 3.36 6.89 -1.96
N CYS A 123 3.11 5.86 -2.79
CA CYS A 123 1.80 5.24 -2.95
C CYS A 123 2.00 3.72 -2.92
N MET A 124 1.77 3.14 -1.74
CA MET A 124 2.19 1.78 -1.42
C MET A 124 0.97 0.86 -1.23
N GLY A 125 0.74 -0.04 -2.19
CA GLY A 125 -0.36 -1.02 -2.12
C GLY A 125 -1.75 -0.45 -2.43
N VAL A 126 -1.84 0.66 -3.15
CA VAL A 126 -3.09 1.41 -3.42
C VAL A 126 -3.48 1.39 -4.90
N ILE A 127 -2.52 1.59 -5.78
CA ILE A 127 -2.71 1.84 -7.23
C ILE A 127 -3.62 0.79 -7.88
N GLN A 128 -3.40 -0.48 -7.60
CA GLN A 128 -4.18 -1.59 -8.15
C GLN A 128 -5.65 -1.62 -7.73
N HIS A 129 -6.01 -0.90 -6.67
CA HIS A 129 -7.36 -0.86 -6.11
C HIS A 129 -8.14 0.38 -6.53
N THR A 130 -7.59 1.19 -7.42
CA THR A 130 -8.24 2.41 -7.92
C THR A 130 -8.99 2.18 -9.24
N PRO A 131 -10.00 3.01 -9.54
CA PRO A 131 -10.74 2.92 -10.79
C PRO A 131 -9.87 3.24 -12.02
N ASP A 132 -8.87 4.10 -11.89
CA ASP A 132 -7.93 4.45 -12.96
C ASP A 132 -6.48 4.57 -12.43
N PRO A 133 -5.74 3.43 -12.42
CA PRO A 133 -4.33 3.43 -12.01
C PRO A 133 -3.46 4.38 -12.83
N THR A 134 -3.68 4.46 -14.13
CA THR A 134 -2.87 5.28 -15.05
C THR A 134 -3.00 6.77 -14.74
N ALA A 135 -4.23 7.25 -14.63
CA ALA A 135 -4.49 8.65 -14.27
C ALA A 135 -3.90 9.00 -12.90
N LEU A 136 -4.03 8.09 -11.90
CA LEU A 136 -3.46 8.31 -10.58
C LEU A 136 -1.93 8.41 -10.63
N MET A 137 -1.27 7.46 -11.31
CA MET A 137 0.19 7.44 -11.41
C MET A 137 0.74 8.66 -12.14
N GLY A 138 0.06 9.16 -13.16
CA GLY A 138 0.44 10.38 -13.88
C GLY A 138 0.24 11.66 -13.06
N ARG A 139 -0.70 11.67 -12.12
CA ARG A 139 -1.04 12.86 -11.31
C ARG A 139 -0.10 13.09 -10.13
N LEU A 140 0.27 12.05 -9.40
CA LEU A 140 1.02 12.17 -8.15
C LEU A 140 2.40 12.86 -8.28
N PRO A 141 3.15 12.72 -9.40
CA PRO A 141 4.40 13.44 -9.61
C PRO A 141 4.30 14.97 -9.51
N ALA A 142 3.13 15.53 -9.81
CA ALA A 142 2.93 17.00 -9.75
C ALA A 142 3.11 17.57 -8.33
N PHE A 143 2.91 16.77 -7.29
CA PHE A 143 3.04 17.20 -5.90
C PHE A 143 4.49 17.29 -5.42
N LEU A 144 5.45 16.65 -6.13
CA LEU A 144 6.86 16.72 -5.81
C LEU A 144 7.42 18.11 -6.07
N LYS A 145 8.26 18.59 -5.18
CA LYS A 145 9.14 19.74 -5.46
C LYS A 145 10.31 19.34 -6.36
N PRO A 146 11.03 20.30 -6.98
CA PRO A 146 12.26 20.00 -7.69
C PRO A 146 13.22 19.18 -6.81
N GLY A 147 13.81 18.11 -7.34
CA GLY A 147 14.62 17.14 -6.61
C GLY A 147 13.85 16.17 -5.72
N GLY A 148 12.53 16.26 -5.69
CA GLY A 148 11.66 15.36 -4.90
C GLY A 148 11.64 13.93 -5.43
N ARG A 149 11.42 12.96 -4.56
CA ARG A 149 11.49 11.52 -4.85
C ARG A 149 10.11 10.89 -4.84
N LEU A 150 9.90 9.90 -5.71
CA LEU A 150 8.65 9.16 -5.79
C LEU A 150 8.89 7.65 -5.74
N ILE A 151 7.97 6.95 -5.10
CA ILE A 151 7.89 5.49 -5.17
C ILE A 151 6.44 5.03 -5.29
N TYR A 152 6.23 4.06 -6.19
CA TYR A 152 5.02 3.28 -6.31
C TYR A 152 5.27 1.81 -5.98
N ASN A 153 4.36 1.22 -5.21
CA ASN A 153 4.21 -0.23 -5.09
C ASN A 153 2.84 -0.64 -5.64
N PHE A 154 2.82 -1.63 -6.52
CA PHE A 154 1.63 -2.09 -7.23
C PHE A 154 1.66 -3.60 -7.45
N TYR A 155 0.52 -4.18 -7.82
CA TYR A 155 0.47 -5.58 -8.19
C TYR A 155 1.00 -5.76 -9.61
N GLU A 156 2.11 -6.49 -9.72
CA GLU A 156 2.73 -6.83 -11.00
C GLU A 156 1.87 -7.78 -11.81
N GLU A 157 1.81 -7.58 -13.13
CA GLU A 157 1.32 -8.59 -14.08
C GLU A 157 2.29 -9.76 -14.13
N GLY A 158 1.77 -10.98 -14.25
CA GLY A 158 2.60 -12.17 -14.38
C GLY A 158 1.81 -13.43 -14.58
N LEU A 159 2.40 -14.37 -15.33
CA LEU A 159 1.77 -15.65 -15.67
C LEU A 159 1.39 -16.45 -14.43
N TRP A 160 2.30 -16.55 -13.45
CA TRP A 160 2.09 -17.29 -12.21
C TRP A 160 0.87 -16.78 -11.44
N ARG A 161 0.62 -15.48 -11.48
CA ARG A 161 -0.54 -14.88 -10.79
C ARG A 161 -1.85 -15.17 -11.49
N ARG A 162 -1.83 -15.33 -12.82
CA ARG A 162 -3.01 -15.76 -13.60
C ARG A 162 -3.40 -17.21 -13.30
N LEU A 163 -2.47 -18.02 -12.80
CA LEU A 163 -2.73 -19.41 -12.39
C LEU A 163 -3.42 -19.56 -11.03
N GLN A 164 -3.71 -18.48 -10.31
CA GLN A 164 -4.53 -18.49 -9.09
C GLN A 164 -6.03 -18.70 -9.43
N LEU A 165 -6.35 -19.76 -10.11
CA LEU A 165 -7.68 -20.01 -10.70
C LEU A 165 -8.79 -19.96 -9.63
N VAL A 166 -8.56 -20.58 -8.47
CA VAL A 166 -9.56 -20.63 -7.38
C VAL A 166 -9.82 -19.22 -6.84
N LYS A 167 -8.77 -18.41 -6.63
CA LYS A 167 -8.91 -17.01 -6.22
C LYS A 167 -9.80 -16.24 -7.20
N TYR A 168 -9.48 -16.34 -8.50
CA TYR A 168 -10.22 -15.58 -9.51
C TYR A 168 -11.63 -16.10 -9.74
N ALA A 169 -11.87 -17.41 -9.62
CA ALA A 169 -13.22 -17.96 -9.64
C ALA A 169 -14.09 -17.42 -8.49
N LEU A 170 -13.55 -17.35 -7.28
CA LEU A 170 -14.23 -16.73 -6.14
C LEU A 170 -14.46 -15.23 -6.36
N ARG A 171 -13.49 -14.52 -6.92
CA ARG A 171 -13.60 -13.08 -7.22
C ARG A 171 -14.63 -12.70 -8.28
N LEU A 172 -15.20 -13.65 -9.01
CA LEU A 172 -16.37 -13.36 -9.85
C LEU A 172 -17.60 -12.93 -9.03
N PHE A 173 -17.66 -13.35 -7.77
CA PHE A 173 -18.81 -13.12 -6.89
C PHE A 173 -18.47 -12.22 -5.69
N THR A 174 -17.31 -12.42 -5.07
CA THR A 174 -16.98 -11.82 -3.78
C THR A 174 -16.90 -10.29 -3.76
N PRO A 175 -16.54 -9.56 -4.84
CA PRO A 175 -16.62 -8.10 -4.84
C PRO A 175 -18.03 -7.53 -4.68
N HIS A 176 -19.06 -8.37 -4.82
CA HIS A 176 -20.47 -8.01 -4.64
C HIS A 176 -21.03 -8.45 -3.29
N PHE A 177 -20.24 -9.13 -2.47
CA PHE A 177 -20.66 -9.57 -1.14
C PHE A 177 -20.65 -8.40 -0.16
N SER A 178 -21.49 -8.50 0.88
CA SER A 178 -21.37 -7.61 2.02
C SER A 178 -20.03 -7.84 2.77
N ILE A 179 -19.60 -6.87 3.55
CA ILE A 179 -18.40 -6.95 4.39
C ILE A 179 -18.45 -8.19 5.28
N ASP A 180 -19.61 -8.48 5.90
CA ASP A 180 -19.79 -9.61 6.79
C ASP A 180 -19.66 -10.96 6.07
N HIS A 181 -20.22 -11.07 4.86
CA HIS A 181 -20.07 -12.27 4.05
C HIS A 181 -18.63 -12.50 3.62
N ASN A 182 -17.92 -11.44 3.16
CA ASN A 182 -16.50 -11.53 2.82
C ASN A 182 -15.64 -11.90 4.03
N LEU A 183 -15.93 -11.33 5.19
CA LEU A 183 -15.21 -11.64 6.43
C LEU A 183 -15.44 -13.09 6.86
N SER A 184 -16.68 -13.58 6.77
CA SER A 184 -17.04 -14.96 7.12
C SER A 184 -16.37 -15.96 6.17
N LEU A 185 -16.39 -15.68 4.87
CA LEU A 185 -15.68 -16.48 3.86
C LEU A 185 -14.16 -16.49 4.13
N SER A 186 -13.57 -15.33 4.37
CA SER A 186 -12.13 -15.22 4.64
C SER A 186 -11.74 -15.98 5.91
N ARG A 187 -12.54 -15.89 6.97
CA ARG A 187 -12.33 -16.65 8.21
C ARG A 187 -12.41 -18.17 7.98
N PHE A 188 -13.39 -18.61 7.20
CA PHE A 188 -13.54 -20.02 6.83
C PHE A 188 -12.31 -20.50 6.04
N LEU A 189 -11.94 -19.80 4.95
CA LEU A 189 -10.81 -20.18 4.12
C LEU A 189 -9.49 -20.21 4.92
N VAL A 190 -9.24 -19.19 5.73
CA VAL A 190 -8.03 -19.14 6.57
C VAL A 190 -8.08 -20.22 7.65
N GLY A 191 -9.25 -20.50 8.23
CA GLY A 191 -9.41 -21.58 9.21
C GLY A 191 -9.00 -22.93 8.65
N VAL A 192 -9.44 -23.24 7.44
CA VAL A 192 -9.18 -24.52 6.76
C VAL A 192 -7.76 -24.59 6.18
N PHE A 193 -7.33 -23.56 5.45
CA PHE A 193 -6.14 -23.64 4.62
C PHE A 193 -4.86 -23.12 5.28
N PHE A 194 -4.92 -22.28 6.31
CA PHE A 194 -3.72 -21.76 6.95
C PHE A 194 -2.80 -22.85 7.55
N PRO A 195 -3.33 -23.87 8.26
CA PRO A 195 -2.49 -24.98 8.72
C PRO A 195 -1.80 -25.73 7.58
N LEU A 196 -2.53 -25.96 6.48
CA LEU A 196 -1.99 -26.61 5.29
C LEU A 196 -0.87 -25.78 4.65
N THR A 197 -1.08 -24.47 4.44
CA THR A 197 -0.05 -23.61 3.86
C THR A 197 1.19 -23.54 4.73
N LYS A 198 1.04 -23.55 6.06
CA LYS A 198 2.14 -23.57 7.02
C LYS A 198 2.95 -24.87 6.95
N TRP A 199 2.29 -26.00 6.73
CA TRP A 199 2.95 -27.29 6.53
C TRP A 199 3.70 -27.30 5.20
N LEU A 200 3.06 -26.91 4.10
CA LEU A 200 3.67 -26.84 2.76
C LEU A 200 4.88 -25.89 2.72
N ALA A 201 4.84 -24.77 3.45
CA ALA A 201 5.93 -23.80 3.49
C ALA A 201 7.25 -24.39 4.02
N LYS A 202 7.19 -25.46 4.84
CA LYS A 202 8.36 -26.16 5.38
C LYS A 202 9.07 -27.04 4.36
N ILE A 203 8.42 -27.37 3.24
CA ILE A 203 8.96 -28.29 2.23
C ILE A 203 9.39 -27.48 1.00
N PRO A 204 10.70 -27.24 0.78
CA PRO A 204 11.18 -26.28 -0.23
C PRO A 204 10.63 -26.49 -1.65
N LYS A 205 10.55 -27.75 -2.11
CA LYS A 205 10.07 -28.08 -3.47
C LYS A 205 8.54 -28.01 -3.61
N VAL A 206 7.82 -28.15 -2.52
CA VAL A 206 6.34 -28.23 -2.48
C VAL A 206 5.71 -26.89 -2.14
N ARG A 207 6.47 -25.99 -1.53
CA ARG A 207 5.98 -24.65 -1.14
C ARG A 207 5.31 -23.86 -2.27
N ILE A 208 5.65 -24.16 -3.54
CA ILE A 208 5.01 -23.52 -4.69
C ILE A 208 3.50 -23.81 -4.76
N LEU A 209 3.04 -24.93 -4.18
CA LEU A 209 1.62 -25.26 -4.12
C LEU A 209 0.81 -24.24 -3.31
N ASN A 210 1.46 -23.51 -2.37
CA ASN A 210 0.80 -22.44 -1.64
C ASN A 210 0.24 -21.36 -2.57
N HIS A 211 0.82 -21.21 -3.76
CA HIS A 211 0.34 -20.25 -4.75
C HIS A 211 -1.09 -20.55 -5.26
N PHE A 212 -1.48 -21.82 -5.26
CA PHE A 212 -2.80 -22.26 -5.73
C PHE A 212 -3.87 -22.29 -4.62
N ILE A 213 -3.47 -22.15 -3.36
CA ILE A 213 -4.38 -22.15 -2.22
C ILE A 213 -5.06 -20.77 -2.14
N PRO A 214 -6.39 -20.72 -1.92
CA PRO A 214 -7.18 -19.49 -2.02
C PRO A 214 -7.10 -18.61 -0.76
N ILE A 215 -5.91 -18.44 -0.20
CA ILE A 215 -5.62 -17.49 0.90
C ILE A 215 -4.30 -16.77 0.66
N ALA A 216 -4.19 -15.55 1.13
CA ALA A 216 -2.96 -14.76 1.11
C ALA A 216 -2.06 -15.11 2.30
N ALA A 217 -1.50 -16.31 2.31
CA ALA A 217 -0.80 -16.86 3.46
C ALA A 217 0.49 -16.07 3.79
N VAL A 218 0.61 -15.61 5.02
CA VAL A 218 1.77 -14.92 5.57
C VAL A 218 2.54 -15.89 6.47
N HIS A 219 3.79 -16.17 6.13
CA HIS A 219 4.69 -17.07 6.85
C HIS A 219 5.99 -16.35 7.23
N GLU A 220 5.86 -15.13 7.72
CA GLU A 220 7.00 -14.32 8.16
C GLU A 220 7.53 -14.81 9.51
N PRO A 221 8.79 -15.29 9.59
CA PRO A 221 9.33 -15.91 10.81
C PRO A 221 9.43 -14.95 12.01
N THR A 222 9.52 -13.66 11.76
CA THR A 222 9.63 -12.63 12.83
C THR A 222 8.29 -12.36 13.51
N LEU A 223 7.18 -12.81 12.91
CA LEU A 223 5.84 -12.68 13.46
C LEU A 223 5.46 -13.87 14.33
N THR A 224 4.74 -13.62 15.42
CA THR A 224 4.11 -14.68 16.19
C THR A 224 3.08 -15.47 15.36
N PRO A 225 2.77 -16.72 15.71
CA PRO A 225 1.75 -17.50 14.98
C PRO A 225 0.38 -16.80 14.90
N GLN A 226 0.01 -16.06 15.95
CA GLN A 226 -1.23 -15.27 15.97
C GLN A 226 -1.17 -14.10 14.99
N GLN A 227 -0.06 -13.37 14.95
CA GLN A 227 0.14 -12.28 13.99
C GLN A 227 0.16 -12.79 12.55
N GLN A 228 0.85 -13.92 12.26
CA GLN A 228 0.84 -14.54 10.94
C GLN A 228 -0.58 -14.88 10.49
N ARG A 229 -1.39 -15.47 11.39
CA ARG A 229 -2.78 -15.80 11.07
C ARG A 229 -3.65 -14.57 10.89
N ALA A 230 -3.51 -13.56 11.75
CA ALA A 230 -4.25 -12.31 11.65
C ALA A 230 -3.91 -11.56 10.36
N TRP A 231 -2.64 -11.51 10.01
CA TRP A 231 -2.18 -10.88 8.75
C TRP A 231 -2.66 -11.67 7.52
N THR A 232 -2.60 -13.00 7.56
CA THR A 232 -3.19 -13.85 6.52
C THR A 232 -4.69 -13.57 6.35
N LEU A 233 -5.42 -13.38 7.44
CA LEU A 233 -6.85 -13.07 7.39
C LEU A 233 -7.09 -11.67 6.78
N LEU A 234 -6.32 -10.67 7.17
CA LEU A 234 -6.36 -9.33 6.61
C LEU A 234 -6.14 -9.36 5.09
N ASP A 235 -5.04 -9.95 4.64
CA ASP A 235 -4.68 -9.98 3.22
C ASP A 235 -5.66 -10.86 2.40
N THR A 236 -6.23 -11.92 3.01
CA THR A 236 -7.25 -12.75 2.37
C THR A 236 -8.56 -11.99 2.22
N PHE A 237 -8.95 -11.22 3.24
CA PHE A 237 -10.12 -10.34 3.18
C PHE A 237 -9.94 -9.26 2.10
N ASP A 238 -8.75 -8.66 2.01
CA ASP A 238 -8.40 -7.72 0.94
C ASP A 238 -8.54 -8.36 -0.46
N TRP A 239 -8.04 -9.59 -0.64
CA TRP A 239 -8.15 -10.30 -1.91
C TRP A 239 -9.59 -10.44 -2.41
N TYR A 240 -10.55 -10.66 -1.51
CA TYR A 240 -11.94 -10.93 -1.88
C TYR A 240 -12.86 -9.71 -1.77
N GLY A 241 -12.51 -8.77 -0.91
CA GLY A 241 -13.32 -7.56 -0.69
C GLY A 241 -13.01 -6.41 -1.65
N ALA A 242 -11.80 -6.35 -2.20
CA ALA A 242 -11.43 -5.27 -3.10
C ALA A 242 -12.23 -5.31 -4.41
N ARG A 243 -12.93 -4.22 -4.75
CA ARG A 243 -13.68 -4.11 -6.00
C ARG A 243 -12.78 -4.15 -7.23
N TYR A 244 -11.67 -3.43 -7.17
CA TYR A 244 -10.67 -3.38 -8.23
C TYR A 244 -9.42 -4.18 -7.83
N GLU A 245 -8.86 -4.92 -8.78
CA GLU A 245 -7.54 -5.51 -8.74
C GLU A 245 -6.89 -5.37 -10.12
N LYS A 246 -6.47 -4.14 -10.42
CA LYS A 246 -5.87 -3.77 -11.72
C LYS A 246 -4.36 -3.88 -11.63
N ARG A 247 -3.82 -4.97 -12.16
CA ARG A 247 -2.38 -5.22 -12.23
C ARG A 247 -1.72 -4.35 -13.27
N GLN A 248 -0.44 -4.02 -13.04
CA GLN A 248 0.35 -3.19 -13.93
C GLN A 248 1.65 -3.90 -14.26
N HIS A 249 2.16 -3.70 -15.47
CA HIS A 249 3.50 -4.14 -15.82
C HIS A 249 4.50 -3.04 -15.44
N HIS A 250 5.59 -3.38 -14.75
CA HIS A 250 6.53 -2.40 -14.20
C HIS A 250 7.13 -1.46 -15.27
N GLN A 251 7.38 -1.95 -16.50
CA GLN A 251 7.86 -1.08 -17.59
C GLN A 251 6.81 -0.08 -18.06
N TYR A 252 5.52 -0.46 -18.06
CA TYR A 252 4.44 0.48 -18.36
C TYR A 252 4.37 1.59 -17.32
N VAL A 253 4.51 1.25 -16.04
CA VAL A 253 4.59 2.24 -14.96
C VAL A 253 5.79 3.15 -15.11
N ALA A 254 6.96 2.62 -15.52
CA ALA A 254 8.14 3.42 -15.78
C ALA A 254 7.92 4.45 -16.91
N ASN A 255 7.23 4.04 -17.98
CA ASN A 255 6.89 4.97 -19.07
C ASN A 255 6.00 6.11 -18.59
N ILE A 256 4.96 5.81 -17.78
CA ILE A 256 4.10 6.85 -17.18
C ILE A 256 4.92 7.85 -16.36
N LEU A 257 5.88 7.40 -15.55
CA LEU A 257 6.71 8.29 -14.75
C LEU A 257 7.65 9.14 -15.61
N THR A 258 8.20 8.55 -16.67
CA THR A 258 9.05 9.27 -17.64
C THR A 258 8.25 10.34 -18.39
N GLU A 259 7.04 9.99 -18.86
CA GLU A 259 6.12 10.93 -19.52
C GLU A 259 5.67 12.05 -18.57
N ALA A 260 5.56 11.76 -17.26
CA ALA A 260 5.28 12.75 -16.23
C ALA A 260 6.51 13.63 -15.88
N GLY A 261 7.63 13.46 -16.59
CA GLY A 261 8.84 14.27 -16.46
C GLY A 261 9.75 13.90 -15.30
N LEU A 262 9.67 12.66 -14.79
CA LEU A 262 10.62 12.17 -13.80
C LEU A 262 11.88 11.64 -14.47
N GLU A 263 13.00 11.83 -13.79
CA GLU A 263 14.32 11.30 -14.14
C GLU A 263 14.72 10.16 -13.19
N ASN A 264 15.81 9.46 -13.53
CA ASN A 264 16.32 8.33 -12.75
C ASN A 264 15.23 7.29 -12.44
N VAL A 265 14.39 7.04 -13.44
CA VAL A 265 13.28 6.08 -13.30
C VAL A 265 13.84 4.66 -13.25
N GLU A 266 13.66 4.02 -12.12
CA GLU A 266 14.00 2.62 -11.91
C GLU A 266 12.73 1.81 -11.73
N SER A 267 12.59 0.73 -12.47
CA SER A 267 11.45 -0.17 -12.33
C SER A 267 11.88 -1.63 -12.19
N VAL A 268 11.23 -2.31 -11.26
CA VAL A 268 11.33 -3.76 -11.05
C VAL A 268 9.91 -4.29 -10.80
N PRO A 269 9.66 -5.59 -10.97
CA PRO A 269 8.33 -6.15 -10.75
C PRO A 269 7.68 -5.69 -9.45
N GLY A 270 6.57 -4.95 -9.56
CA GLY A 270 5.76 -4.44 -8.45
C GLY A 270 6.25 -3.13 -7.81
N ILE A 271 7.36 -2.55 -8.25
CA ILE A 271 7.92 -1.30 -7.72
C ILE A 271 8.43 -0.41 -8.84
N CYS A 272 8.11 0.88 -8.77
CA CYS A 272 8.71 1.88 -9.65
C CYS A 272 9.08 3.13 -8.83
N ARG A 273 10.25 3.69 -9.10
CA ARG A 273 10.80 4.89 -8.43
C ARG A 273 11.22 5.91 -9.47
N GLY A 274 11.21 7.18 -9.08
CA GLY A 274 11.71 8.26 -9.92
C GLY A 274 12.01 9.50 -9.10
N THR A 275 12.68 10.46 -9.70
CA THR A 275 13.03 11.74 -9.08
C THR A 275 12.58 12.88 -10.00
N ARG A 276 11.95 13.90 -9.45
CA ARG A 276 11.67 15.11 -10.21
C ARG A 276 12.97 15.88 -10.45
N PRO A 277 13.26 16.38 -11.67
CA PRO A 277 14.45 17.19 -11.95
C PRO A 277 14.65 18.32 -10.94
N ALA A 278 15.89 18.59 -10.53
CA ALA A 278 16.22 19.63 -9.54
C ALA A 278 16.09 21.05 -10.12
N SER A 279 16.34 21.22 -11.41
CA SER A 279 16.08 22.44 -12.18
C SER A 279 14.92 22.18 -13.12
N GLY A 280 13.96 23.10 -13.18
CA GLY A 280 12.93 23.02 -14.19
C GLY A 280 13.59 22.99 -15.57
N GLY A 281 13.63 21.80 -16.18
CA GLY A 281 13.99 21.70 -17.60
C GLY A 281 12.98 22.55 -18.36
N ASN A 282 13.46 23.62 -18.95
CA ASN A 282 12.74 24.36 -19.97
C ASN A 282 12.46 23.36 -21.11
N THR A 283 11.30 22.71 -21.11
CA THR A 283 10.75 22.18 -22.35
C THR A 283 10.32 23.41 -23.16
N SER A 284 11.28 24.08 -23.77
CA SER A 284 11.02 24.94 -24.90
C SER A 284 10.45 24.05 -26.01
N SER A 285 9.13 24.12 -26.15
CA SER A 285 8.43 23.72 -27.35
C SER A 285 9.12 24.39 -28.56
N VAL A 286 9.63 23.57 -29.44
CA VAL A 286 9.86 23.92 -30.86
C VAL A 286 8.75 23.25 -31.67
#